data_7fcb10aa1593702df1b7d74097c68896
#
_entry.id   7fcb10aa1593702df1b7d74097c68896
#
_cell.length_a   1.000
_cell.length_b   1.000
_cell.length_c   1.000
_cell.angle_alpha   90.00
_cell.angle_beta   90.00
_cell.angle_gamma   90.00
#
_symmetry.space_group_name_H-M   'P 1'
#
loop_
_entity.id
_entity.type
_entity.pdbx_description
1 polymer ?
#
loop_
_entity_poly.entity_id
_entity_poly.type
_entity_poly.pdbx_seq_one_letter_code
_entity_poly.pdbx_strand_id
1 'polypeptide(L)'
;RVADVTTFATNSLVIVVAHEARARLASFSALPEVARLVVGADAVPIGRYARQMLAAASDKLGADFAARVQSRVVSRELSVRAVLARVALGEADAGIVYRTDVIAAQRAGADIATVEVPSAFQVAAHYPIAVLVGSRRPDLAQAWVALVQSAVGRRALDAAGFVSAAAAAAP
;
A
#
# COMPACT_ATOMS: atom_id res chain seq x y z
N ARG A 1 -17.08 -6.44 20.82
CA ARG A 1 -15.81 -6.25 21.54
C ARG A 1 -14.80 -7.27 21.01
N VAL A 2 -13.53 -6.92 21.02
CA VAL A 2 -12.39 -7.78 20.66
C VAL A 2 -11.49 -7.95 21.87
N ALA A 3 -10.80 -9.09 21.96
CA ALA A 3 -9.74 -9.34 22.93
C ALA A 3 -8.40 -9.22 22.21
N ASP A 4 -7.37 -8.78 22.92
CA ASP A 4 -5.94 -8.82 22.51
C ASP A 4 -5.69 -8.51 21.02
N VAL A 5 -5.82 -7.25 20.67
CA VAL A 5 -5.55 -6.77 19.30
C VAL A 5 -4.04 -6.75 19.06
N THR A 6 -3.58 -7.47 18.04
CA THR A 6 -2.16 -7.53 17.66
C THR A 6 -1.99 -7.15 16.18
N THR A 7 -1.01 -6.30 15.85
CA THR A 7 -0.64 -6.06 14.46
C THR A 7 0.15 -7.27 13.96
N PHE A 8 -0.34 -7.96 12.92
CA PHE A 8 0.34 -9.13 12.35
C PHE A 8 1.15 -8.82 11.10
N ALA A 9 0.85 -7.72 10.42
CA ALA A 9 1.56 -7.28 9.24
C ALA A 9 1.44 -5.77 9.04
N THR A 10 2.36 -5.22 8.25
CA THR A 10 2.25 -3.87 7.68
C THR A 10 2.37 -3.93 6.18
N ASN A 11 1.90 -2.90 5.49
CA ASN A 11 2.05 -2.73 4.06
C ASN A 11 2.63 -1.36 3.75
N SER A 12 3.37 -1.25 2.68
CA SER A 12 3.99 -0.01 2.22
C SER A 12 3.30 0.53 1.00
N LEU A 13 3.38 1.84 0.80
CA LEU A 13 2.94 2.50 -0.42
C LEU A 13 4.04 2.41 -1.49
N VAL A 14 3.61 2.28 -2.72
CA VAL A 14 4.47 2.37 -3.90
C VAL A 14 3.74 3.14 -5.00
N ILE A 15 4.50 3.65 -5.96
CA ILE A 15 3.94 4.21 -7.18
C ILE A 15 3.93 3.11 -8.23
N VAL A 16 2.76 2.67 -8.66
CA VAL A 16 2.63 1.82 -9.85
C VAL A 16 2.72 2.70 -11.10
N VAL A 17 3.42 2.22 -12.12
CA VAL A 17 3.70 2.97 -13.34
C VAL A 17 3.34 2.11 -14.55
N ALA A 18 2.57 2.69 -15.48
CA ALA A 18 2.24 2.04 -16.74
C ALA A 18 3.51 1.80 -17.57
N HIS A 19 3.49 0.75 -18.41
CA HIS A 19 4.63 0.39 -19.24
C HIS A 19 5.21 1.58 -20.02
N GLU A 20 4.37 2.33 -20.69
CA GLU A 20 4.77 3.45 -21.56
C GLU A 20 5.30 4.67 -20.77
N ALA A 21 4.99 4.77 -19.50
CA ALA A 21 5.42 5.88 -18.64
C ALA A 21 6.74 5.61 -17.90
N ARG A 22 7.30 4.39 -17.97
CA ARG A 22 8.50 3.96 -17.22
C ARG A 22 9.70 4.89 -17.39
N ALA A 23 9.97 5.30 -18.63
CA ALA A 23 11.12 6.15 -18.94
C ALA A 23 10.99 7.57 -18.37
N ARG A 24 9.76 8.04 -18.13
CA ARG A 24 9.46 9.39 -17.64
C ARG A 24 9.36 9.50 -16.12
N LEU A 25 9.09 8.39 -15.45
CA LEU A 25 8.97 8.34 -13.99
C LEU A 25 9.99 7.37 -13.40
N ALA A 26 11.23 7.83 -13.30
CA ALA A 26 12.33 7.03 -12.78
C ALA A 26 12.49 7.11 -11.24
N SER A 27 11.89 8.09 -10.59
CA SER A 27 12.00 8.30 -9.14
C SER A 27 10.74 8.92 -8.55
N PHE A 28 10.58 8.78 -7.24
CA PHE A 28 9.46 9.39 -6.50
C PHE A 28 9.42 10.93 -6.65
N SER A 29 10.58 11.59 -6.65
CA SER A 29 10.66 13.04 -6.79
C SER A 29 10.18 13.57 -8.15
N ALA A 30 10.14 12.70 -9.18
CA ALA A 30 9.60 13.03 -10.49
C ALA A 30 8.06 12.88 -10.58
N LEU A 31 7.39 12.47 -9.50
CA LEU A 31 5.93 12.28 -9.50
C LEU A 31 5.13 13.52 -9.95
N PRO A 32 5.53 14.78 -9.68
CA PRO A 32 4.86 15.96 -10.22
C PRO A 32 4.92 16.09 -11.75
N GLU A 33 5.78 15.34 -12.44
CA GLU A 33 6.00 15.42 -13.88
C GLU A 33 5.15 14.43 -14.69
N VAL A 34 4.41 13.51 -14.02
CA VAL A 34 3.46 12.63 -14.72
C VAL A 34 2.31 13.42 -15.32
N ALA A 35 1.80 12.99 -16.48
CA ALA A 35 0.67 13.68 -17.09
C ALA A 35 -0.67 13.27 -16.45
N ARG A 36 -0.82 11.97 -16.12
CA ARG A 36 -2.08 11.39 -15.62
C ARG A 36 -1.80 10.52 -14.38
N LEU A 37 -2.12 11.05 -13.21
CA LEU A 37 -2.03 10.34 -11.93
C LEU A 37 -3.41 9.90 -11.47
N VAL A 38 -3.53 8.66 -10.97
CA VAL A 38 -4.74 8.15 -10.31
C VAL A 38 -4.44 7.82 -8.86
N VAL A 39 -5.32 8.22 -7.96
CA VAL A 39 -5.17 8.01 -6.51
C VAL A 39 -6.45 7.46 -5.90
N GLY A 40 -6.36 6.94 -4.69
CA GLY A 40 -7.56 6.64 -3.90
C GLY A 40 -8.30 7.90 -3.47
N ALA A 41 -9.62 7.83 -3.41
CA ALA A 41 -10.45 8.90 -2.85
C ALA A 41 -10.15 9.09 -1.34
N ASP A 42 -10.42 10.26 -0.82
CA ASP A 42 -10.16 10.61 0.58
C ASP A 42 -10.94 9.75 1.58
N ALA A 43 -12.08 9.21 1.15
CA ALA A 43 -12.91 8.33 1.96
C ALA A 43 -12.29 6.95 2.20
N VAL A 44 -11.32 6.51 1.38
CA VAL A 44 -10.71 5.19 1.49
C VAL A 44 -9.30 5.25 2.09
N PRO A 45 -8.83 4.17 2.76
CA PRO A 45 -7.54 4.17 3.46
C PRO A 45 -6.36 4.58 2.57
N ILE A 46 -6.26 4.05 1.35
CA ILE A 46 -5.16 4.35 0.44
C ILE A 46 -5.07 5.82 0.08
N GLY A 47 -6.20 6.53 -0.07
CA GLY A 47 -6.22 7.97 -0.33
C GLY A 47 -5.73 8.78 0.86
N ARG A 48 -6.10 8.37 2.09
CA ARG A 48 -5.59 9.02 3.32
C ARG A 48 -4.09 8.83 3.49
N TYR A 49 -3.59 7.62 3.27
CA TYR A 49 -2.15 7.33 3.34
C TYR A 49 -1.36 8.06 2.25
N ALA A 50 -1.90 8.12 1.02
CA ALA A 50 -1.27 8.87 -0.07
C ALA A 50 -1.12 10.36 0.29
N ARG A 51 -2.13 11.00 0.89
CA ARG A 51 -2.03 12.38 1.35
C ARG A 51 -0.99 12.57 2.45
N GLN A 52 -0.94 11.67 3.43
CA GLN A 52 0.07 11.72 4.50
C GLN A 52 1.49 11.59 3.93
N MET A 53 1.70 10.66 3.00
CA MET A 53 2.96 10.46 2.29
C MET A 53 3.38 11.72 1.53
N LEU A 54 2.47 12.34 0.77
CA LEU A 54 2.75 13.56 0.00
C LEU A 54 3.02 14.76 0.90
N ALA A 55 2.31 14.88 2.03
CA ALA A 55 2.58 15.91 3.01
C ALA A 55 3.99 15.77 3.62
N ALA A 56 4.37 14.56 4.06
CA ALA A 56 5.72 14.29 4.55
C ALA A 56 6.82 14.56 3.50
N ALA A 57 6.51 14.28 2.22
CA ALA A 57 7.42 14.58 1.12
C ALA A 57 7.61 16.09 0.90
N SER A 58 6.58 16.89 1.10
CA SER A 58 6.66 18.35 0.94
C SER A 58 7.65 19.00 1.90
N ASP A 59 7.84 18.44 3.09
CA ASP A 59 8.80 18.95 4.08
C ASP A 59 10.26 18.87 3.59
N LYS A 60 10.55 17.98 2.63
CA LYS A 60 11.91 17.71 2.13
C LYS A 60 12.11 18.03 0.64
N LEU A 61 11.05 17.90 -0.18
CA LEU A 61 11.12 18.08 -1.64
C LEU A 61 10.57 19.46 -2.10
N GLY A 62 10.15 20.29 -1.15
CA GLY A 62 9.59 21.63 -1.39
C GLY A 62 8.12 21.70 -1.00
N ALA A 63 7.74 22.82 -0.39
CA ALA A 63 6.41 23.02 0.20
C ALA A 63 5.26 22.87 -0.81
N ASP A 64 5.52 23.05 -2.10
CA ASP A 64 4.56 22.91 -3.20
C ASP A 64 4.49 21.48 -3.78
N PHE A 65 5.36 20.53 -3.35
CA PHE A 65 5.45 19.19 -3.93
C PHE A 65 4.09 18.47 -3.95
N ALA A 66 3.40 18.43 -2.81
CA ALA A 66 2.08 17.77 -2.72
C ALA A 66 1.05 18.46 -3.65
N ALA A 67 1.04 19.78 -3.73
CA ALA A 67 0.12 20.53 -4.59
C ALA A 67 0.39 20.24 -6.07
N ARG A 68 1.66 20.21 -6.48
CA ARG A 68 2.06 19.85 -7.85
C ARG A 68 1.65 18.43 -8.19
N VAL A 69 1.85 17.44 -7.30
CA VAL A 69 1.38 16.06 -7.49
C VAL A 69 -0.15 16.03 -7.60
N GLN A 70 -0.86 16.75 -6.72
CA GLN A 70 -2.34 16.78 -6.73
C GLN A 70 -2.90 17.40 -8.02
N SER A 71 -2.20 18.36 -8.66
CA SER A 71 -2.61 18.92 -9.94
C SER A 71 -2.55 17.93 -11.11
N ARG A 72 -1.85 16.81 -10.94
CA ARG A 72 -1.76 15.71 -11.93
C ARG A 72 -2.86 14.65 -11.76
N VAL A 73 -3.65 14.75 -10.71
CA VAL A 73 -4.70 13.75 -10.43
C VAL A 73 -5.85 13.91 -11.40
N VAL A 74 -6.03 12.93 -12.24
CA VAL A 74 -7.13 12.86 -13.24
C VAL A 74 -8.33 12.05 -12.74
N SER A 75 -8.14 11.18 -11.74
CA SER A 75 -9.23 10.41 -11.14
C SER A 75 -8.93 10.01 -9.69
N ARG A 76 -10.00 9.88 -8.89
CA ARG A 76 -9.98 9.44 -7.49
C ARG A 76 -10.89 8.23 -7.33
N GLU A 77 -10.30 7.08 -7.03
CA GLU A 77 -10.99 5.80 -7.04
C GLU A 77 -11.42 5.37 -5.62
N LEU A 78 -12.53 4.68 -5.53
CA LEU A 78 -13.07 4.15 -4.28
C LEU A 78 -12.38 2.86 -3.80
N SER A 79 -11.45 2.32 -4.58
CA SER A 79 -10.65 1.16 -4.19
C SER A 79 -9.27 1.20 -4.84
N VAL A 80 -8.28 0.61 -4.14
CA VAL A 80 -6.92 0.47 -4.67
C VAL A 80 -6.89 -0.39 -5.94
N ARG A 81 -7.80 -1.36 -6.07
CA ARG A 81 -7.91 -2.19 -7.27
C ARG A 81 -8.29 -1.38 -8.50
N ALA A 82 -9.18 -0.40 -8.34
CA ALA A 82 -9.56 0.50 -9.43
C ALA A 82 -8.39 1.41 -9.84
N VAL A 83 -7.61 1.92 -8.87
CA VAL A 83 -6.36 2.67 -9.15
C VAL A 83 -5.42 1.81 -10.00
N LEU A 84 -5.14 0.58 -9.56
CA LEU A 84 -4.24 -0.34 -10.25
C LEU A 84 -4.73 -0.68 -11.66
N ALA A 85 -6.03 -0.97 -11.81
CA ALA A 85 -6.63 -1.31 -13.09
C ALA A 85 -6.45 -0.21 -14.14
N ARG A 86 -6.68 1.06 -13.77
CA ARG A 86 -6.49 2.19 -14.69
C ARG A 86 -5.06 2.32 -15.19
N VAL A 87 -4.08 2.09 -14.31
CA VAL A 87 -2.66 2.11 -14.70
C VAL A 87 -2.33 0.92 -15.59
N ALA A 88 -2.78 -0.28 -15.23
CA ALA A 88 -2.51 -1.49 -16.02
C ALA A 88 -3.15 -1.46 -17.41
N LEU A 89 -4.28 -0.75 -17.56
CA LEU A 89 -4.95 -0.54 -18.86
C LEU A 89 -4.41 0.67 -19.66
N GLY A 90 -3.38 1.39 -19.14
CA GLY A 90 -2.84 2.57 -19.80
C GLY A 90 -3.75 3.81 -19.75
N GLU A 91 -4.83 3.78 -18.97
CA GLU A 91 -5.72 4.93 -18.77
C GLU A 91 -5.08 6.03 -17.91
N ALA A 92 -4.06 5.67 -17.12
CA ALA A 92 -3.24 6.58 -16.35
C ALA A 92 -1.75 6.20 -16.46
N ASP A 93 -0.87 7.18 -16.30
CA ASP A 93 0.59 6.97 -16.37
C ASP A 93 1.11 6.36 -15.07
N ALA A 94 0.54 6.75 -13.93
CA ALA A 94 0.92 6.27 -12.61
C ALA A 94 -0.25 6.26 -11.62
N GLY A 95 -0.07 5.52 -10.53
CA GLY A 95 -1.02 5.47 -9.42
C GLY A 95 -0.33 5.21 -8.09
N ILE A 96 -0.96 5.60 -6.98
CA ILE A 96 -0.48 5.31 -5.62
C ILE A 96 -1.27 4.12 -5.09
N VAL A 97 -0.56 3.02 -4.81
CA VAL A 97 -1.14 1.72 -4.41
C VAL A 97 -0.31 1.08 -3.29
N TYR A 98 -0.76 -0.07 -2.78
CA TYR A 98 0.07 -0.86 -1.88
C TYR A 98 1.02 -1.78 -2.66
N ARG A 99 2.17 -2.08 -2.07
CA ARG A 99 3.16 -3.02 -2.63
C ARG A 99 2.53 -4.38 -2.95
N THR A 100 1.70 -4.90 -2.07
CA THR A 100 1.03 -6.19 -2.26
C THR A 100 0.17 -6.24 -3.51
N ASP A 101 -0.49 -5.13 -3.87
CA ASP A 101 -1.33 -5.07 -5.08
C ASP A 101 -0.47 -5.16 -6.35
N VAL A 102 0.68 -4.48 -6.37
CA VAL A 102 1.61 -4.54 -7.51
C VAL A 102 2.17 -5.95 -7.67
N ILE A 103 2.64 -6.57 -6.58
CA ILE A 103 3.17 -7.95 -6.60
C ILE A 103 2.11 -8.93 -7.12
N ALA A 104 0.86 -8.80 -6.66
CA ALA A 104 -0.23 -9.65 -7.12
C ALA A 104 -0.52 -9.45 -8.62
N ALA A 105 -0.55 -8.20 -9.09
CA ALA A 105 -0.79 -7.88 -10.49
C ALA A 105 0.33 -8.38 -11.41
N GLN A 106 1.59 -8.18 -11.02
CA GLN A 106 2.74 -8.68 -11.78
C GLN A 106 2.77 -10.21 -11.89
N ARG A 107 2.39 -10.91 -10.80
CA ARG A 107 2.21 -12.38 -10.83
C ARG A 107 1.08 -12.82 -11.76
N ALA A 108 0.06 -11.98 -11.91
CA ALA A 108 -1.03 -12.20 -12.85
C ALA A 108 -0.68 -11.79 -14.29
N GLY A 109 0.55 -11.35 -14.56
CA GLY A 109 1.03 -11.00 -15.90
C GLY A 109 0.81 -9.53 -16.30
N ALA A 110 0.47 -8.65 -15.36
CA ALA A 110 0.34 -7.22 -15.67
C ALA A 110 1.72 -6.61 -15.98
N ASP A 111 1.81 -5.92 -17.12
CA ASP A 111 3.03 -5.22 -17.52
C ASP A 111 3.07 -3.80 -16.93
N ILE A 112 3.44 -3.75 -15.67
CA ILE A 112 3.56 -2.54 -14.87
C ILE A 112 4.93 -2.48 -14.19
N ALA A 113 5.41 -1.27 -13.95
CA ALA A 113 6.61 -1.01 -13.17
C ALA A 113 6.26 -0.44 -11.78
N THR A 114 7.27 -0.36 -10.93
CA THR A 114 7.14 0.21 -9.58
C THR A 114 8.22 1.24 -9.35
N VAL A 115 7.84 2.40 -8.80
CA VAL A 115 8.78 3.36 -8.23
C VAL A 115 8.59 3.36 -6.72
N GLU A 116 9.70 3.18 -6.01
CA GLU A 116 9.72 3.12 -4.56
C GLU A 116 9.47 4.49 -3.93
N VAL A 117 8.66 4.50 -2.88
CA VAL A 117 8.54 5.65 -1.99
C VAL A 117 9.70 5.61 -1.00
N PRO A 118 10.52 6.66 -0.90
CA PRO A 118 11.61 6.72 0.07
C PRO A 118 11.12 6.46 1.50
N SER A 119 11.91 5.76 2.30
CA SER A 119 11.55 5.39 3.68
C SER A 119 11.18 6.59 4.55
N ALA A 120 11.80 7.75 4.30
CA ALA A 120 11.51 9.01 5.01
C ALA A 120 10.07 9.53 4.80
N PHE A 121 9.38 9.10 3.74
CA PHE A 121 8.00 9.51 3.41
C PHE A 121 7.00 8.36 3.52
N GLN A 122 7.49 7.16 3.83
CA GLN A 122 6.66 5.96 3.88
C GLN A 122 5.63 6.06 5.01
N VAL A 123 4.40 5.70 4.70
CA VAL A 123 3.31 5.55 5.66
C VAL A 123 2.96 4.06 5.73
N ALA A 124 3.16 3.45 6.89
CA ALA A 124 2.84 2.05 7.08
C ALA A 124 1.33 1.86 7.29
N ALA A 125 0.73 1.02 6.47
CA ALA A 125 -0.63 0.53 6.72
C ALA A 125 -0.54 -0.66 7.68
N HIS A 126 -1.14 -0.55 8.86
CA HIS A 126 -1.13 -1.59 9.88
C HIS A 126 -2.34 -2.51 9.74
N TYR A 127 -2.10 -3.83 9.87
CA TYR A 127 -3.12 -4.86 9.80
C TYR A 127 -3.28 -5.52 11.16
N PRO A 128 -4.29 -5.13 11.93
CA PRO A 128 -4.57 -5.75 13.21
C PRO A 128 -5.36 -7.05 13.05
N ILE A 129 -5.12 -8.01 13.95
CA ILE A 129 -5.89 -9.24 14.10
C ILE A 129 -6.32 -9.39 15.57
N ALA A 130 -7.51 -9.91 15.81
CA ALA A 130 -8.03 -10.14 17.15
C ALA A 130 -9.08 -11.24 17.14
N VAL A 131 -9.26 -11.90 18.30
CA VAL A 131 -10.38 -12.80 18.52
C VAL A 131 -11.60 -12.00 19.00
N LEU A 132 -12.77 -12.26 18.43
CA LEU A 132 -14.02 -11.62 18.87
C LEU A 132 -14.45 -12.18 20.25
N VAL A 133 -14.74 -11.29 21.17
CA VAL A 133 -15.41 -11.65 22.45
C VAL A 133 -16.79 -12.22 22.11
N GLY A 134 -17.08 -13.43 22.58
CA GLY A 134 -18.33 -14.13 22.25
C GLY A 134 -18.23 -14.99 20.96
N SER A 135 -17.01 -15.21 20.42
CA SER A 135 -16.81 -16.23 19.38
C SER A 135 -17.37 -17.57 19.86
N ARG A 136 -18.08 -18.29 18.99
CA ARG A 136 -18.56 -19.65 19.28
C ARG A 136 -17.44 -20.69 19.29
N ARG A 137 -16.30 -20.36 18.71
CA ARG A 137 -15.13 -21.23 18.58
C ARG A 137 -13.85 -20.44 18.91
N PRO A 138 -13.69 -19.98 20.16
CA PRO A 138 -12.54 -19.16 20.54
C PRO A 138 -11.21 -19.92 20.39
N ASP A 139 -11.22 -21.23 20.63
CA ASP A 139 -10.11 -22.15 20.43
C ASP A 139 -9.56 -22.14 18.99
N LEU A 140 -10.44 -22.22 18.01
CA LEU A 140 -10.06 -22.17 16.59
C LEU A 140 -9.64 -20.75 16.17
N ALA A 141 -10.30 -19.73 16.69
CA ALA A 141 -9.92 -18.35 16.40
C ALA A 141 -8.51 -18.03 16.93
N GLN A 142 -8.18 -18.49 18.15
CA GLN A 142 -6.82 -18.35 18.71
C GLN A 142 -5.79 -19.15 17.90
N ALA A 143 -6.12 -20.39 17.51
CA ALA A 143 -5.25 -21.21 16.67
C ALA A 143 -4.97 -20.54 15.31
N TRP A 144 -5.99 -19.89 14.71
CA TRP A 144 -5.81 -19.12 13.48
C TRP A 144 -4.89 -17.92 13.67
N VAL A 145 -5.08 -17.13 14.73
CA VAL A 145 -4.19 -16.00 15.07
C VAL A 145 -2.74 -16.47 15.24
N ALA A 146 -2.56 -17.58 15.99
CA ALA A 146 -1.25 -18.19 16.19
C ALA A 146 -0.62 -18.66 14.86
N LEU A 147 -1.41 -19.27 13.96
CA LEU A 147 -0.94 -19.70 12.64
C LEU A 147 -0.48 -18.49 11.80
N VAL A 148 -1.27 -17.43 11.74
CA VAL A 148 -0.91 -16.20 11.00
C VAL A 148 0.40 -15.60 11.52
N GLN A 149 0.63 -15.64 12.82
CA GLN A 149 1.84 -15.12 13.47
C GLN A 149 3.01 -16.12 13.49
N SER A 150 2.80 -17.36 13.07
CA SER A 150 3.84 -18.39 13.00
C SER A 150 4.87 -18.10 11.91
N ALA A 151 5.98 -18.85 11.90
CA ALA A 151 6.97 -18.77 10.82
C ALA A 151 6.37 -19.11 9.44
N VAL A 152 5.35 -19.99 9.38
CA VAL A 152 4.64 -20.33 8.13
C VAL A 152 3.79 -19.15 7.67
N GLY A 153 2.99 -18.57 8.57
CA GLY A 153 2.16 -17.38 8.26
C GLY A 153 3.01 -16.20 7.83
N ARG A 154 4.09 -15.89 8.55
CA ARG A 154 5.01 -14.81 8.18
C ARG A 154 5.62 -15.01 6.79
N ARG A 155 6.12 -16.21 6.47
CA ARG A 155 6.64 -16.48 5.11
C ARG A 155 5.59 -16.26 4.02
N ALA A 156 4.35 -16.64 4.27
CA ALA A 156 3.26 -16.40 3.31
C ALA A 156 2.96 -14.90 3.14
N LEU A 157 2.95 -14.13 4.23
CA LEU A 157 2.77 -12.68 4.21
C LEU A 157 3.92 -11.97 3.47
N ASP A 158 5.16 -12.30 3.81
CA ASP A 158 6.36 -11.72 3.18
C ASP A 158 6.37 -12.05 1.67
N ALA A 159 6.04 -13.29 1.32
CA ALA A 159 5.90 -13.69 -0.08
C ALA A 159 4.82 -12.90 -0.82
N ALA A 160 3.74 -12.49 -0.14
CA ALA A 160 2.70 -11.63 -0.73
C ALA A 160 3.08 -10.15 -0.76
N GLY A 161 4.23 -9.75 -0.21
CA GLY A 161 4.73 -8.38 -0.19
C GLY A 161 4.35 -7.55 1.04
N PHE A 162 3.76 -8.19 2.06
CA PHE A 162 3.64 -7.55 3.37
C PHE A 162 4.99 -7.55 4.09
N VAL A 163 5.12 -6.66 5.06
CA VAL A 163 6.15 -6.79 6.10
C VAL A 163 5.49 -7.45 7.30
N SER A 164 5.82 -8.72 7.55
CA SER A 164 5.28 -9.43 8.71
C SER A 164 5.80 -8.83 10.00
N ALA A 165 4.93 -8.71 11.02
CA ALA A 165 5.38 -8.28 12.33
C ALA A 165 6.35 -9.33 12.88
N ALA A 166 7.53 -8.91 13.37
CA ALA A 166 8.39 -9.78 14.15
C ALA A 166 7.57 -10.33 15.33
N ALA A 167 7.72 -11.62 15.64
CA ALA A 167 7.13 -12.14 16.86
C ALA A 167 7.60 -11.23 18.00
N ALA A 168 6.65 -10.66 18.76
CA ALA A 168 7.01 -10.05 20.01
C ALA A 168 7.83 -11.10 20.75
N ALA A 169 9.08 -10.78 21.11
CA ALA A 169 9.91 -11.67 21.90
C ALA A 169 9.07 -12.05 23.12
N ALA A 170 8.77 -13.34 23.24
CA ALA A 170 8.11 -13.83 24.43
C ALA A 170 8.98 -13.47 25.62
N PRO A 171 8.40 -12.97 26.71
CA PRO A 171 9.13 -12.61 27.91
C PRO A 171 9.85 -13.82 28.52
#